data_7f734b931f08bd4544d7ac902445b572
#
_entry.id   7f734b931f08bd4544d7ac902445b572
#
_cell.length_a   1.000
_cell.length_b   1.000
_cell.length_c   1.000
_cell.angle_alpha   90.00
_cell.angle_beta   90.00
_cell.angle_gamma   90.00
#
_symmetry.space_group_name_H-M   'P 1'
#
loop_
_entity.id
_entity.type
_entity.pdbx_description
1 polymer ?
#
loop_
_entity_poly.entity_id
_entity_poly.type
_entity_poly.pdbx_seq_one_letter_code
_entity_poly.pdbx_strand_id
1 'polypeptide(L)'
;MKQAGVMIICIILVVVSGIREIKYLNKSALYLRADIEYIQNAINNDNYNIASTQSKAAYNSWSEMKKIWNIFINHEEIDDIENSMIDLKEHIEFQNKEECLVAIEKIKSELEHTVKRQELRIDNIL
;
A
#
# COMPACT_ATOMS: atom_id res chain seq x y z
N MET A 1 -18.68 -29.04 26.78
CA MET A 1 -19.42 -27.76 26.60
C MET A 1 -18.55 -26.53 26.69
N LYS A 2 -17.62 -26.41 27.65
CA LYS A 2 -16.68 -25.29 27.72
C LYS A 2 -15.74 -25.21 26.50
N GLN A 3 -15.33 -26.34 25.92
CA GLN A 3 -14.45 -26.40 24.77
C GLN A 3 -15.10 -25.87 23.50
N ALA A 4 -16.39 -26.15 23.29
CA ALA A 4 -17.14 -25.64 22.14
C ALA A 4 -17.30 -24.10 22.19
N GLY A 5 -17.54 -23.56 23.38
CA GLY A 5 -17.63 -22.12 23.60
C GLY A 5 -16.30 -21.41 23.31
N VAL A 6 -15.18 -21.98 23.77
CA VAL A 6 -13.84 -21.43 23.49
C VAL A 6 -13.52 -21.48 22.00
N MET A 7 -13.86 -22.57 21.30
CA MET A 7 -13.66 -22.68 19.86
C MET A 7 -14.46 -21.62 19.09
N ILE A 8 -15.70 -21.40 19.46
CA ILE A 8 -16.55 -20.36 18.83
C ILE A 8 -15.94 -18.97 19.02
N ILE A 9 -15.47 -18.67 20.23
CA ILE A 9 -14.82 -17.39 20.53
C ILE A 9 -13.55 -17.22 19.68
N CYS A 10 -12.73 -18.25 19.56
CA CYS A 10 -11.52 -18.23 18.74
C CYS A 10 -11.85 -17.97 17.27
N ILE A 11 -12.89 -18.62 16.73
CA ILE A 11 -13.34 -18.40 15.35
C ILE A 11 -13.81 -16.96 15.16
N ILE A 12 -14.59 -16.43 16.08
CA ILE A 12 -15.06 -15.04 16.02
C ILE A 12 -13.87 -14.06 16.03
N LEU A 13 -12.88 -14.30 16.88
CA LEU A 13 -11.68 -13.47 16.95
C LEU A 13 -10.90 -13.48 15.64
N VAL A 14 -10.74 -14.65 15.02
CA VAL A 14 -10.06 -14.77 13.72
C VAL A 14 -10.81 -14.01 12.63
N VAL A 15 -12.13 -14.14 12.56
CA VAL A 15 -12.98 -13.45 11.59
C VAL A 15 -12.89 -11.94 11.78
N VAL A 16 -13.00 -11.44 13.01
CA VAL A 16 -12.92 -10.02 13.32
C VAL A 16 -11.53 -9.45 12.96
N SER A 17 -10.47 -10.19 13.28
CA SER A 17 -9.09 -9.81 12.91
C SER A 17 -8.93 -9.69 11.40
N GLY A 18 -9.43 -10.67 10.65
CA GLY A 18 -9.37 -10.65 9.18
C GLY A 18 -10.11 -9.45 8.57
N ILE A 19 -11.28 -9.12 9.08
CA ILE A 19 -12.05 -7.96 8.63
C ILE A 19 -11.30 -6.65 8.91
N ARG A 20 -10.69 -6.53 10.09
CA ARG A 20 -9.89 -5.35 10.46
C ARG A 20 -8.66 -5.18 9.57
N GLU A 21 -7.97 -6.27 9.28
CA GLU A 21 -6.81 -6.27 8.38
C GLU A 21 -7.17 -5.73 7.00
N ILE A 22 -8.25 -6.24 6.42
CA ILE A 22 -8.73 -5.79 5.10
C ILE A 22 -9.14 -4.33 5.13
N LYS A 23 -9.87 -3.89 6.13
CA LYS A 23 -10.30 -2.48 6.24
C LYS A 23 -9.10 -1.55 6.35
N TYR A 24 -8.12 -1.91 7.17
CA TYR A 24 -6.90 -1.12 7.32
C TYR A 24 -6.10 -1.09 6.02
N LEU A 25 -5.93 -2.24 5.38
CA LEU A 25 -5.21 -2.36 4.11
C LEU A 25 -5.86 -1.51 3.03
N ASN A 26 -7.18 -1.64 2.85
CA ASN A 26 -7.93 -0.87 1.86
C ASN A 26 -7.81 0.63 2.11
N LYS A 27 -8.00 1.07 3.34
CA LYS A 27 -7.94 2.48 3.72
C LYS A 27 -6.55 3.06 3.48
N SER A 28 -5.51 2.38 3.95
CA SER A 28 -4.13 2.85 3.79
C SER A 28 -3.68 2.84 2.34
N ALA A 29 -4.07 1.82 1.57
CA ALA A 29 -3.78 1.76 0.14
C ALA A 29 -4.47 2.90 -0.63
N LEU A 30 -5.71 3.24 -0.30
CA LEU A 30 -6.43 4.36 -0.91
C LEU A 30 -5.75 5.71 -0.60
N TYR A 31 -5.30 5.92 0.62
CA TYR A 31 -4.56 7.12 0.98
C TYR A 31 -3.25 7.25 0.20
N LEU A 32 -2.49 6.17 0.13
CA LEU A 32 -1.23 6.18 -0.61
C LEU A 32 -1.48 6.40 -2.10
N ARG A 33 -2.50 5.75 -2.66
CA ARG A 33 -2.88 5.94 -4.07
C ARG A 33 -3.25 7.40 -4.36
N ALA A 34 -4.01 8.04 -3.47
CA ALA A 34 -4.36 9.45 -3.62
C ALA A 34 -3.12 10.35 -3.62
N ASP A 35 -2.15 10.07 -2.75
CA ASP A 35 -0.88 10.79 -2.73
C ASP A 35 -0.12 10.61 -4.04
N ILE A 36 -0.07 9.40 -4.56
CA ILE A 36 0.60 9.08 -5.83
C ILE A 36 -0.10 9.79 -7.00
N GLU A 37 -1.42 9.85 -7.03
CA GLU A 37 -2.17 10.58 -8.05
C GLU A 37 -1.91 12.10 -7.98
N TYR A 38 -1.77 12.64 -6.79
CA TYR A 38 -1.38 14.04 -6.61
C TYR A 38 0.02 14.31 -7.19
N ILE A 39 0.97 13.43 -6.92
CA ILE A 39 2.32 13.49 -7.50
C ILE A 39 2.24 13.41 -9.03
N GLN A 40 1.42 12.52 -9.57
CA GLN A 40 1.22 12.37 -11.00
C GLN A 40 0.75 13.68 -11.65
N ASN A 41 -0.21 14.35 -11.03
CA ASN A 41 -0.70 15.64 -11.51
C ASN A 41 0.41 16.70 -11.51
N ALA A 42 1.22 16.75 -10.47
CA ALA A 42 2.35 17.67 -10.39
C ALA A 42 3.37 17.41 -11.51
N ILE A 43 3.68 16.15 -11.78
CA ILE A 43 4.61 15.75 -12.85
C ILE A 43 4.03 16.09 -14.22
N ASN A 44 2.75 15.83 -14.44
CA ASN A 44 2.09 16.18 -15.71
C ASN A 44 2.12 17.69 -15.99
N ASN A 45 2.14 18.50 -14.95
CA ASN A 45 2.25 19.96 -15.06
C ASN A 45 3.69 20.48 -14.96
N ASP A 46 4.66 19.58 -15.03
CA ASP A 46 6.10 19.89 -14.93
C ASP A 46 6.47 20.59 -13.61
N ASN A 47 5.68 20.40 -12.57
CA ASN A 47 5.93 20.96 -11.25
C ASN A 47 6.70 19.98 -10.37
N TYR A 48 8.01 19.88 -10.61
CA TYR A 48 8.86 18.93 -9.93
C TYR A 48 9.14 19.31 -8.47
N ASN A 49 9.03 20.59 -8.12
CA ASN A 49 9.17 21.01 -6.73
C ASN A 49 8.05 20.44 -5.85
N ILE A 50 6.80 20.54 -6.31
CA ILE A 50 5.66 19.95 -5.62
C ILE A 50 5.77 18.41 -5.64
N ALA A 51 6.11 17.83 -6.79
CA ALA A 51 6.29 16.39 -6.91
C ALA A 51 7.33 15.87 -5.93
N SER A 52 8.46 16.54 -5.79
CA SER A 52 9.52 16.16 -4.86
C SER A 52 9.05 16.23 -3.39
N THR A 53 8.42 17.32 -3.00
CA THR A 53 7.91 17.49 -1.64
C THR A 53 6.87 16.42 -1.31
N GLN A 54 5.93 16.17 -2.21
CA GLN A 54 4.88 15.19 -2.01
C GLN A 54 5.41 13.75 -2.04
N SER A 55 6.41 13.45 -2.86
CA SER A 55 6.99 12.11 -2.87
C SER A 55 7.72 11.78 -1.57
N LYS A 56 8.38 12.76 -0.97
CA LYS A 56 8.99 12.60 0.36
C LYS A 56 7.93 12.37 1.44
N ALA A 57 6.84 13.13 1.40
CA ALA A 57 5.72 12.97 2.32
C ALA A 57 5.05 11.60 2.15
N ALA A 58 4.82 11.17 0.91
CA ALA A 58 4.24 9.86 0.61
C ALA A 58 5.16 8.73 1.08
N TYR A 59 6.45 8.86 0.90
CA TYR A 59 7.43 7.87 1.38
C TYR A 59 7.42 7.77 2.91
N ASN A 60 7.32 8.90 3.61
CA ASN A 60 7.23 8.89 5.07
C ASN A 60 5.93 8.23 5.55
N SER A 61 4.82 8.51 4.89
CA SER A 61 3.54 7.85 5.18
C SER A 61 3.63 6.34 4.93
N TRP A 62 4.23 5.95 3.81
CA TRP A 62 4.49 4.54 3.49
C TRP A 62 5.33 3.86 4.58
N SER A 63 6.38 4.51 5.07
CA SER A 63 7.25 3.96 6.10
C SER A 63 6.49 3.64 7.40
N GLU A 64 5.49 4.45 7.75
CA GLU A 64 4.62 4.18 8.89
C GLU A 64 3.62 3.04 8.59
N MET A 65 2.99 3.05 7.43
CA MET A 65 2.07 1.99 7.00
C MET A 65 2.77 0.63 6.92
N LYS A 66 3.97 0.62 6.40
CA LYS A 66 4.80 -0.58 6.23
C LYS A 66 4.99 -1.36 7.52
N LYS A 67 5.11 -0.68 8.65
CA LYS A 67 5.27 -1.33 9.97
C LYS A 67 4.08 -2.24 10.28
N ILE A 68 2.88 -1.82 9.92
CA ILE A 68 1.65 -2.58 10.14
C ILE A 68 1.45 -3.61 9.04
N TRP A 69 1.69 -3.25 7.78
CA TRP A 69 1.58 -4.18 6.66
C TRP A 69 2.50 -5.39 6.79
N ASN A 70 3.69 -5.22 7.38
CA ASN A 70 4.65 -6.30 7.62
C ASN A 70 4.09 -7.42 8.50
N ILE A 71 3.03 -7.16 9.26
CA ILE A 71 2.41 -8.15 10.15
C ILE A 71 1.65 -9.20 9.33
N PHE A 72 1.04 -8.80 8.21
CA PHE A 72 0.13 -9.68 7.46
C PHE A 72 0.35 -9.71 5.94
N ILE A 73 1.24 -8.89 5.39
CA ILE A 73 1.58 -8.88 3.97
C ILE A 73 2.96 -9.51 3.76
N ASN A 74 3.12 -10.23 2.65
CA ASN A 74 4.38 -10.84 2.26
C ASN A 74 5.47 -9.76 2.05
N HIS A 75 6.66 -10.02 2.59
CA HIS A 75 7.81 -9.11 2.48
C HIS A 75 8.17 -8.75 1.04
N GLU A 76 8.05 -9.70 0.10
CA GLU A 76 8.30 -9.44 -1.32
C GLU A 76 7.40 -8.33 -1.87
N GLU A 77 6.11 -8.38 -1.55
CA GLU A 77 5.15 -7.37 -2.01
C GLU A 77 5.46 -5.99 -1.42
N ILE A 78 5.85 -5.95 -0.14
CA ILE A 78 6.24 -4.72 0.54
C ILE A 78 7.51 -4.14 -0.07
N ASP A 79 8.50 -4.97 -0.32
CA ASP A 79 9.77 -4.55 -0.93
C ASP A 79 9.56 -4.02 -2.35
N ASP A 80 8.67 -4.63 -3.12
CA ASP A 80 8.34 -4.17 -4.47
C ASP A 80 7.75 -2.76 -4.45
N ILE A 81 6.82 -2.49 -3.55
CA ILE A 81 6.22 -1.15 -3.38
C ILE A 81 7.29 -0.15 -2.95
N GLU A 82 8.12 -0.51 -1.97
CA GLU A 82 9.18 0.36 -1.47
C GLU A 82 10.18 0.72 -2.56
N ASN A 83 10.64 -0.26 -3.31
CA ASN A 83 11.58 -0.04 -4.40
C ASN A 83 10.99 0.86 -5.48
N SER A 84 9.72 0.69 -5.81
CA SER A 84 9.04 1.55 -6.78
C SER A 84 8.91 2.99 -6.28
N MET A 85 8.68 3.18 -4.99
CA MET A 85 8.62 4.51 -4.39
C MET A 85 9.99 5.20 -4.36
N ILE A 86 11.05 4.44 -4.10
CA ILE A 86 12.43 4.94 -4.17
C ILE A 86 12.77 5.35 -5.61
N ASP A 87 12.44 4.50 -6.57
CA ASP A 87 12.64 4.80 -8.00
C ASP A 87 11.91 6.09 -8.40
N LEU A 88 10.67 6.27 -7.97
CA LEU A 88 9.91 7.47 -8.24
C LEU A 88 10.63 8.72 -7.70
N LYS A 89 11.10 8.68 -6.46
CA LYS A 89 11.84 9.79 -5.86
C LYS A 89 13.07 10.16 -6.67
N GLU A 90 13.85 9.18 -7.09
CA GLU A 90 15.05 9.38 -7.88
C GLU A 90 14.74 10.00 -9.24
N HIS A 91 13.74 9.47 -9.93
CA HIS A 91 13.35 10.00 -11.25
C HIS A 91 12.77 11.41 -11.17
N ILE A 92 12.11 11.76 -10.08
CA ILE A 92 11.65 13.14 -9.84
C ILE A 92 12.84 14.08 -9.72
N GLU A 93 13.89 13.70 -8.99
CA GLU A 93 15.10 14.51 -8.85
C GLU A 93 15.79 14.78 -10.19
N PHE A 94 15.84 13.78 -11.06
CA PHE A 94 16.38 13.91 -12.41
C PHE A 94 15.40 14.52 -13.41
N GLN A 95 14.18 14.83 -12.98
CA GLN A 95 13.13 15.38 -13.83
C GLN A 95 12.87 14.53 -15.08
N ASN A 96 12.99 13.22 -14.94
CA ASN A 96 12.72 12.26 -16.00
C ASN A 96 11.23 11.90 -15.98
N LYS A 97 10.44 12.65 -16.76
CA LYS A 97 8.98 12.55 -16.78
C LYS A 97 8.48 11.15 -17.11
N GLU A 98 9.03 10.54 -18.17
CA GLU A 98 8.58 9.22 -18.62
C GLU A 98 8.80 8.16 -17.54
N GLU A 99 9.97 8.14 -16.94
CA GLU A 99 10.29 7.19 -15.87
C GLU A 99 9.48 7.45 -14.60
N CYS A 100 9.19 8.70 -14.29
CA CYS A 100 8.29 9.04 -13.20
C CYS A 100 6.90 8.43 -13.42
N LEU A 101 6.34 8.58 -14.62
CA LEU A 101 5.01 8.07 -14.94
C LEU A 101 4.99 6.54 -14.93
N VAL A 102 6.04 5.88 -15.40
CA VAL A 102 6.18 4.42 -15.32
C VAL A 102 6.20 3.96 -13.86
N ALA A 103 7.00 4.61 -13.03
CA ALA A 103 7.07 4.27 -11.59
C ALA A 103 5.72 4.47 -10.90
N ILE A 104 4.99 5.53 -11.24
CA ILE A 104 3.65 5.81 -10.69
C ILE A 104 2.68 4.69 -11.04
N GLU A 105 2.60 4.28 -12.30
CA GLU A 105 1.71 3.19 -12.72
C GLU A 105 2.09 1.88 -12.05
N LYS A 106 3.37 1.63 -11.87
CA LYS A 106 3.85 0.44 -11.17
C LYS A 106 3.42 0.42 -9.71
N ILE A 107 3.55 1.55 -9.00
CA ILE A 107 3.10 1.66 -7.60
C ILE A 107 1.60 1.40 -7.50
N LYS A 108 0.80 2.01 -8.36
CA LYS A 108 -0.66 1.80 -8.37
C LYS A 108 -1.02 0.33 -8.59
N SER A 109 -0.36 -0.31 -9.54
CA SER A 109 -0.58 -1.72 -9.86
C SER A 109 -0.20 -2.62 -8.68
N GLU A 110 0.92 -2.38 -8.05
CA GLU A 110 1.38 -3.14 -6.89
C GLU A 110 0.44 -3.00 -5.69
N LEU A 111 -0.06 -1.80 -5.43
CA LEU A 111 -1.05 -1.56 -4.38
C LEU A 111 -2.34 -2.33 -4.65
N GLU A 112 -2.84 -2.27 -5.86
CA GLU A 112 -4.06 -2.97 -6.26
C GLU A 112 -3.91 -4.50 -6.14
N HIS A 113 -2.79 -5.05 -6.62
CA HIS A 113 -2.52 -6.49 -6.53
C HIS A 113 -2.41 -6.97 -5.09
N THR A 114 -1.75 -6.22 -4.24
CA THR A 114 -1.58 -6.57 -2.82
C THR A 114 -2.94 -6.61 -2.11
N VAL A 115 -3.79 -5.60 -2.33
CA VAL A 115 -5.14 -5.56 -1.77
C VAL A 115 -5.96 -6.77 -2.24
N LYS A 116 -5.97 -7.04 -3.54
CA LYS A 116 -6.70 -8.18 -4.12
C LYS A 116 -6.26 -9.52 -3.57
N ARG A 117 -4.94 -9.74 -3.48
CA ARG A 117 -4.40 -11.00 -2.94
C ARG A 117 -4.84 -11.22 -1.50
N GLN A 118 -4.81 -10.16 -0.70
CA GLN A 118 -5.20 -10.27 0.71
C GLN A 118 -6.70 -10.53 0.85
N GLU A 119 -7.54 -9.89 0.05
CA GLU A 119 -8.97 -10.15 0.01
C GLU A 119 -9.27 -11.62 -0.36
N LEU A 120 -8.59 -12.16 -1.37
CA LEU A 120 -8.75 -13.55 -1.79
C LEU A 120 -8.30 -14.53 -0.70
N ARG A 121 -7.23 -14.23 0.02
CA ARG A 121 -6.76 -15.05 1.12
C ARG A 121 -7.79 -15.14 2.24
N ILE A 122 -8.39 -14.02 2.60
CA ILE A 122 -9.38 -13.98 3.67
C ILE A 122 -10.68 -14.65 3.24
N ASP A 123 -11.13 -14.44 2.00
CA ASP A 123 -12.28 -15.14 1.44
C ASP A 123 -12.11 -16.65 1.45
N ASN A 124 -10.90 -17.15 1.20
CA ASN A 124 -10.60 -18.57 1.24
C ASN A 124 -10.57 -19.16 2.66
N ILE A 125 -10.33 -18.33 3.67
CA ILE A 125 -10.33 -18.74 5.09
C ILE A 125 -11.74 -18.66 5.68
N LEU A 126 -12.51 -17.67 5.26
CA LEU A 126 -13.87 -17.42 5.74
C LEU A 126 -14.90 -18.12 4.88
#